data_54d03d2118563c5be9883a84da0163cc
#
_entry.id   54d03d2118563c5be9883a84da0163cc
#
_cell.length_a   1.000
_cell.length_b   1.000
_cell.length_c   1.000
_cell.angle_alpha   90.00
_cell.angle_beta   90.00
_cell.angle_gamma   90.00
#
_symmetry.space_group_name_H-M   'P 1'
#
loop_
_entity.id
_entity.type
_entity.pdbx_description
1 polymer ?
#
loop_
_entity_poly.entity_id
_entity_poly.type
_entity_poly.pdbx_seq_one_letter_code
_entity_poly.pdbx_strand_id
1 'polypeptide(L)'
;MNIEFKTVSAEEIDFPSESFDVITACQCFWYFDHEKVAPEFARILKKDGKIVILFMAWLPYEDETAGKSEELVRKYNPDWTGGGETKHPIHIPDVMYDHFEMEYHEEYDLNVPFTRESWHGRMFACRGIGASLPPEELARWDKEHRALLADVPDEFYVKHYAAIAVLRKK
;
A
#
# COMPACT_ATOMS: atom_id res chain seq x y z
N MET A 1 -21.95 12.58 -2.51
CA MET A 1 -21.31 11.29 -2.14
C MET A 1 -21.43 11.17 -0.64
N ASN A 2 -22.00 10.06 -0.14
CA ASN A 2 -22.09 9.81 1.28
C ASN A 2 -20.92 8.92 1.70
N ILE A 3 -20.01 9.45 2.54
CA ILE A 3 -18.88 8.71 3.10
C ILE A 3 -19.05 8.72 4.61
N GLU A 4 -18.94 7.55 5.22
CA GLU A 4 -18.90 7.39 6.67
C GLU A 4 -17.53 6.80 7.05
N PHE A 5 -16.90 7.33 8.08
CA PHE A 5 -15.64 6.84 8.63
C PHE A 5 -15.89 6.13 9.95
N LYS A 6 -15.38 4.90 10.07
CA LYS A 6 -15.45 4.10 11.29
C LYS A 6 -14.07 3.55 11.63
N THR A 7 -13.73 3.53 12.91
CA THR A 7 -12.54 2.84 13.42
C THR A 7 -13.00 1.51 13.99
N VAL A 8 -12.79 0.45 13.19
CA VAL A 8 -13.15 -0.94 13.55
C VAL A 8 -12.05 -1.89 13.11
N SER A 9 -11.95 -3.04 13.77
CA SER A 9 -11.10 -4.15 13.27
C SER A 9 -11.74 -4.77 12.03
N ALA A 10 -10.91 -5.19 11.08
CA ALA A 10 -11.38 -5.94 9.91
C ALA A 10 -11.86 -7.35 10.29
N GLU A 11 -11.43 -7.86 11.43
CA GLU A 11 -11.78 -9.16 11.98
C GLU A 11 -13.11 -9.17 12.73
N GLU A 12 -13.64 -7.98 13.10
CA GLU A 12 -14.89 -7.83 13.86
C GLU A 12 -15.65 -6.59 13.37
N ILE A 13 -16.33 -6.72 12.22
CA ILE A 13 -17.04 -5.61 11.58
C ILE A 13 -18.50 -5.60 12.03
N ASP A 14 -18.94 -4.55 12.71
CA ASP A 14 -20.32 -4.35 13.19
C ASP A 14 -21.23 -3.84 12.05
N PHE A 15 -21.38 -4.65 11.01
CA PHE A 15 -22.39 -4.44 9.98
C PHE A 15 -23.25 -5.70 9.81
N PRO A 16 -24.52 -5.56 9.42
CA PRO A 16 -25.37 -6.71 9.09
C PRO A 16 -24.78 -7.56 7.97
N SER A 17 -25.17 -8.82 7.91
CA SER A 17 -24.86 -9.68 6.76
C SER A 17 -25.40 -9.06 5.47
N GLU A 18 -24.72 -9.32 4.35
CA GLU A 18 -25.13 -8.91 3.01
C GLU A 18 -25.33 -7.38 2.87
N SER A 19 -24.48 -6.58 3.52
CA SER A 19 -24.55 -5.10 3.50
C SER A 19 -23.83 -4.48 2.33
N PHE A 20 -22.77 -5.12 1.81
CA PHE A 20 -21.86 -4.52 0.84
C PHE A 20 -21.82 -5.27 -0.49
N ASP A 21 -21.71 -4.52 -1.57
CA ASP A 21 -21.49 -5.06 -2.91
C ASP A 21 -20.00 -5.31 -3.16
N VAL A 22 -19.13 -4.46 -2.57
CA VAL A 22 -17.68 -4.52 -2.76
C VAL A 22 -16.97 -4.16 -1.45
N ILE A 23 -15.91 -4.91 -1.13
CA ILE A 23 -14.90 -4.57 -0.14
C ILE A 23 -13.61 -4.23 -0.88
N THR A 24 -12.94 -3.16 -0.50
CA THR A 24 -11.62 -2.81 -1.04
C THR A 24 -10.56 -2.88 0.04
N ALA A 25 -9.46 -3.56 -0.23
CA ALA A 25 -8.27 -3.62 0.61
C ALA A 25 -7.09 -2.96 -0.13
N CYS A 26 -6.86 -1.67 0.17
CA CYS A 26 -5.82 -0.87 -0.49
C CYS A 26 -4.57 -0.81 0.40
N GLN A 27 -3.48 -1.48 0.01
CA GLN A 27 -2.20 -1.53 0.74
C GLN A 27 -2.30 -2.10 2.17
N CYS A 28 -3.33 -2.89 2.51
CA CYS A 28 -3.56 -3.36 3.87
C CYS A 28 -3.90 -4.85 3.99
N PHE A 29 -4.10 -5.55 2.87
CA PHE A 29 -4.60 -6.92 2.88
C PHE A 29 -3.73 -7.89 3.72
N TRP A 30 -2.43 -7.78 3.66
CA TRP A 30 -1.47 -8.63 4.40
C TRP A 30 -1.31 -8.32 5.89
N TYR A 31 -2.01 -7.32 6.41
CA TYR A 31 -2.06 -7.04 7.85
C TYR A 31 -3.18 -7.76 8.57
N PHE A 32 -4.11 -8.37 7.83
CA PHE A 32 -5.28 -9.04 8.39
C PHE A 32 -4.97 -10.46 8.91
N ASP A 33 -5.69 -10.86 9.95
CA ASP A 33 -5.83 -12.26 10.35
C ASP A 33 -6.82 -12.93 9.39
N HIS A 34 -6.29 -13.59 8.34
CA HIS A 34 -7.10 -14.11 7.25
C HIS A 34 -8.06 -15.22 7.70
N GLU A 35 -7.73 -15.98 8.75
CA GLU A 35 -8.64 -16.99 9.33
C GLU A 35 -9.93 -16.36 9.89
N LYS A 36 -9.84 -15.13 10.38
CA LYS A 36 -10.99 -14.37 10.89
C LYS A 36 -11.66 -13.52 9.82
N VAL A 37 -10.85 -12.86 8.99
CA VAL A 37 -11.35 -11.93 7.98
C VAL A 37 -12.11 -12.64 6.86
N ALA A 38 -11.70 -13.84 6.44
CA ALA A 38 -12.35 -14.55 5.33
C ALA A 38 -13.84 -14.81 5.59
N PRO A 39 -14.25 -15.44 6.71
CA PRO A 39 -15.67 -15.65 7.01
C PRO A 39 -16.41 -14.33 7.27
N GLU A 40 -15.76 -13.32 7.86
CA GLU A 40 -16.37 -12.03 8.13
C GLU A 40 -16.66 -11.24 6.85
N PHE A 41 -15.72 -11.20 5.92
CA PHE A 41 -15.94 -10.60 4.61
C PHE A 41 -17.01 -11.34 3.82
N ALA A 42 -17.02 -12.68 3.89
CA ALA A 42 -18.09 -13.46 3.28
C ALA A 42 -19.46 -13.18 3.90
N ARG A 43 -19.54 -12.93 5.20
CA ARG A 43 -20.78 -12.60 5.91
C ARG A 43 -21.34 -11.24 5.47
N ILE A 44 -20.50 -10.20 5.40
CA ILE A 44 -20.97 -8.83 5.11
C ILE A 44 -21.15 -8.53 3.62
N LEU A 45 -20.52 -9.31 2.74
CA LEU A 45 -20.74 -9.20 1.30
C LEU A 45 -22.08 -9.80 0.90
N LYS A 46 -22.79 -9.11 0.01
CA LYS A 46 -23.98 -9.65 -0.68
C LYS A 46 -23.60 -10.86 -1.53
N LYS A 47 -24.61 -11.56 -2.02
CA LYS A 47 -24.43 -12.60 -3.03
C LYS A 47 -23.70 -12.01 -4.24
N ASP A 48 -22.73 -12.73 -4.78
CA ASP A 48 -21.85 -12.29 -5.88
C ASP A 48 -21.02 -11.01 -5.59
N GLY A 49 -20.97 -10.58 -4.32
CA GLY A 49 -20.15 -9.45 -3.88
C GLY A 49 -18.66 -9.75 -4.02
N LYS A 50 -17.84 -8.71 -4.12
CA LYS A 50 -16.42 -8.83 -4.48
C LYS A 50 -15.49 -8.20 -3.44
N ILE A 51 -14.32 -8.80 -3.30
CA ILE A 51 -13.17 -8.18 -2.64
C ILE A 51 -12.22 -7.71 -3.73
N VAL A 52 -11.83 -6.44 -3.71
CA VAL A 52 -10.82 -5.86 -4.60
C VAL A 52 -9.59 -5.53 -3.78
N ILE A 53 -8.50 -6.24 -4.02
CA ILE A 53 -7.23 -6.08 -3.33
C ILE A 53 -6.32 -5.28 -4.26
N LEU A 54 -5.79 -4.16 -3.76
CA LEU A 54 -4.96 -3.25 -4.53
C LEU A 54 -3.61 -3.07 -3.85
N PHE A 55 -2.56 -3.20 -4.64
CA PHE A 55 -1.19 -2.98 -4.23
C PHE A 55 -0.48 -2.06 -5.22
N MET A 56 0.34 -1.14 -4.71
CA MET A 56 1.23 -0.32 -5.54
C MET A 56 2.48 0.06 -4.75
N ALA A 57 3.63 -0.16 -5.32
CA ALA A 57 4.92 0.22 -4.73
C ALA A 57 5.85 0.84 -5.77
N TRP A 58 6.71 1.77 -5.34
CA TRP A 58 7.85 2.17 -6.15
C TRP A 58 8.89 1.06 -6.20
N LEU A 59 9.69 1.03 -7.25
CA LEU A 59 10.69 0.01 -7.50
C LEU A 59 12.11 0.58 -7.30
N PRO A 60 12.68 0.52 -6.10
CA PRO A 60 13.94 1.19 -5.78
C PRO A 60 15.16 0.61 -6.54
N TYR A 61 15.07 -0.62 -7.01
CA TYR A 61 16.13 -1.25 -7.80
C TYR A 61 16.03 -0.97 -9.31
N GLU A 62 14.90 -0.40 -9.75
CA GLU A 62 14.64 -0.06 -11.15
C GLU A 62 14.48 1.44 -11.38
N ASP A 63 14.48 2.23 -10.31
CA ASP A 63 14.35 3.69 -10.32
C ASP A 63 15.40 4.34 -9.42
N GLU A 64 16.27 5.14 -10.01
CA GLU A 64 17.40 5.75 -9.30
C GLU A 64 16.96 6.73 -8.21
N THR A 65 15.90 7.53 -8.47
CA THR A 65 15.39 8.50 -7.49
C THR A 65 14.76 7.79 -6.30
N ALA A 66 13.98 6.75 -6.54
CA ALA A 66 13.40 5.93 -5.49
C ALA A 66 14.48 5.20 -4.68
N GLY A 67 15.46 4.61 -5.36
CA GLY A 67 16.57 3.90 -4.70
C GLY A 67 17.38 4.81 -3.78
N LYS A 68 17.82 5.96 -4.26
CA LYS A 68 18.55 6.95 -3.45
C LYS A 68 17.72 7.48 -2.28
N SER A 69 16.42 7.67 -2.49
CA SER A 69 15.52 8.10 -1.41
C SER A 69 15.41 7.04 -0.32
N GLU A 70 15.28 5.74 -0.68
CA GLU A 70 15.28 4.64 0.31
C GLU A 70 16.62 4.47 1.03
N GLU A 71 17.75 4.63 0.34
CA GLU A 71 19.07 4.62 0.97
C GLU A 71 19.16 5.69 2.06
N LEU A 72 18.61 6.89 1.77
CA LEU A 72 18.55 7.96 2.76
C LEU A 72 17.60 7.62 3.91
N VAL A 73 16.47 6.96 3.68
CA VAL A 73 15.60 6.47 4.76
C VAL A 73 16.37 5.51 5.66
N ARG A 74 17.07 4.51 5.10
CA ARG A 74 17.85 3.53 5.87
C ARG A 74 19.02 4.14 6.63
N LYS A 75 19.61 5.22 6.11
CA LYS A 75 20.66 5.99 6.81
C LYS A 75 20.16 6.55 8.13
N TYR A 76 18.93 7.07 8.18
CA TYR A 76 18.32 7.66 9.37
C TYR A 76 17.54 6.66 10.23
N ASN A 77 17.02 5.61 9.61
CA ASN A 77 16.29 4.54 10.27
C ASN A 77 16.75 3.17 9.74
N PRO A 78 17.86 2.63 10.27
CA PRO A 78 18.40 1.34 9.84
C PRO A 78 17.45 0.15 10.03
N ASP A 79 16.54 0.25 11.00
CA ASP A 79 15.58 -0.80 11.32
C ASP A 79 14.30 -0.75 10.45
N TRP A 80 14.25 0.18 9.49
CA TRP A 80 13.10 0.29 8.60
C TRP A 80 13.00 -0.91 7.64
N THR A 81 11.88 -1.62 7.73
CA THR A 81 11.60 -2.84 6.95
C THR A 81 10.72 -2.59 5.71
N GLY A 82 10.29 -1.35 5.48
CA GLY A 82 9.34 -1.01 4.42
C GLY A 82 9.94 -0.69 3.04
N GLY A 83 11.25 -0.89 2.87
CA GLY A 83 11.94 -0.61 1.62
C GLY A 83 12.45 -1.87 0.90
N GLY A 84 12.97 -1.68 -0.30
CA GLY A 84 13.53 -2.77 -1.11
C GLY A 84 12.45 -3.56 -1.84
N GLU A 85 11.33 -2.94 -2.15
CA GLU A 85 10.22 -3.59 -2.83
C GLU A 85 10.60 -4.08 -4.22
N THR A 86 10.09 -5.24 -4.59
CA THR A 86 10.25 -5.86 -5.89
C THR A 86 8.88 -6.27 -6.44
N LYS A 87 8.84 -6.61 -7.71
CA LYS A 87 7.60 -7.11 -8.34
C LYS A 87 7.27 -8.50 -7.80
N HIS A 88 6.06 -8.66 -7.33
CA HIS A 88 5.52 -9.95 -6.90
C HIS A 88 4.00 -9.96 -7.01
N PRO A 89 3.38 -11.11 -7.33
CA PRO A 89 1.92 -11.22 -7.33
C PRO A 89 1.35 -11.03 -5.93
N ILE A 90 0.10 -10.60 -5.85
CA ILE A 90 -0.65 -10.58 -4.60
C ILE A 90 -0.85 -12.04 -4.15
N HIS A 91 -0.25 -12.41 -3.04
CA HIS A 91 -0.48 -13.71 -2.43
C HIS A 91 -1.86 -13.74 -1.77
N ILE A 92 -2.70 -14.69 -2.18
CA ILE A 92 -4.00 -14.94 -1.57
C ILE A 92 -3.89 -16.19 -0.70
N PRO A 93 -4.06 -16.10 0.63
CA PRO A 93 -4.05 -17.24 1.52
C PRO A 93 -5.14 -18.28 1.19
N ASP A 94 -4.84 -19.55 1.38
CA ASP A 94 -5.74 -20.65 1.03
C ASP A 94 -7.12 -20.53 1.70
N VAL A 95 -7.19 -20.08 2.96
CA VAL A 95 -8.44 -19.87 3.69
C VAL A 95 -9.42 -18.93 2.97
N MET A 96 -8.91 -17.98 2.18
CA MET A 96 -9.78 -17.12 1.38
C MET A 96 -10.56 -17.91 0.34
N TYR A 97 -9.95 -18.96 -0.21
CA TYR A 97 -10.59 -19.83 -1.22
C TYR A 97 -11.67 -20.74 -0.65
N ASP A 98 -11.84 -20.83 0.66
CA ASP A 98 -13.00 -21.51 1.25
C ASP A 98 -14.31 -20.74 0.98
N HIS A 99 -14.23 -19.43 0.89
CA HIS A 99 -15.37 -18.52 0.74
C HIS A 99 -15.44 -17.80 -0.60
N PHE A 100 -14.32 -17.70 -1.30
CA PHE A 100 -14.17 -16.88 -2.51
C PHE A 100 -13.55 -17.67 -3.65
N GLU A 101 -13.70 -17.16 -4.85
CA GLU A 101 -12.96 -17.62 -6.03
C GLU A 101 -12.25 -16.45 -6.69
N MET A 102 -11.08 -16.68 -7.27
CA MET A 102 -10.35 -15.67 -8.04
C MET A 102 -11.12 -15.39 -9.34
N GLU A 103 -11.59 -14.17 -9.52
CA GLU A 103 -12.26 -13.72 -10.73
C GLU A 103 -11.31 -13.02 -11.69
N TYR A 104 -10.38 -12.24 -11.16
CA TYR A 104 -9.45 -11.46 -11.96
C TYR A 104 -8.17 -11.17 -11.18
N HIS A 105 -7.02 -11.16 -11.87
CA HIS A 105 -5.78 -10.59 -11.37
C HIS A 105 -5.00 -9.97 -12.51
N GLU A 106 -4.27 -8.92 -12.21
CA GLU A 106 -3.39 -8.24 -13.15
C GLU A 106 -2.21 -7.61 -12.41
N GLU A 107 -1.08 -7.56 -13.08
CA GLU A 107 0.14 -6.91 -12.63
C GLU A 107 0.72 -6.08 -13.77
N TYR A 108 1.16 -4.87 -13.46
CA TYR A 108 1.72 -3.99 -14.49
C TYR A 108 2.67 -2.96 -13.91
N ASP A 109 3.62 -2.54 -14.75
CA ASP A 109 4.51 -1.42 -14.45
C ASP A 109 3.80 -0.10 -14.84
N LEU A 110 4.06 0.94 -14.05
CA LEU A 110 3.60 2.28 -14.37
C LEU A 110 4.64 3.32 -13.94
N ASN A 111 4.66 4.44 -14.66
CA ASN A 111 5.44 5.59 -14.31
C ASN A 111 4.50 6.62 -13.65
N VAL A 112 4.67 6.83 -12.35
CA VAL A 112 3.84 7.79 -11.60
C VAL A 112 4.50 9.15 -11.64
N PRO A 113 3.80 10.21 -12.10
CA PRO A 113 4.35 11.56 -12.14
C PRO A 113 4.46 12.16 -10.74
N PHE A 114 5.59 12.81 -10.49
CA PHE A 114 5.85 13.55 -9.26
C PHE A 114 6.50 14.91 -9.59
N THR A 115 6.28 15.87 -8.69
CA THR A 115 7.17 17.01 -8.52
C THR A 115 8.17 16.68 -7.41
N ARG A 116 9.27 17.46 -7.32
CA ARG A 116 10.21 17.32 -6.19
C ARG A 116 9.50 17.38 -4.84
N GLU A 117 8.57 18.33 -4.70
CA GLU A 117 7.82 18.49 -3.44
C GLU A 117 6.87 17.34 -3.16
N SER A 118 6.14 16.83 -4.15
CA SER A 118 5.22 15.72 -3.96
C SER A 118 5.95 14.40 -3.66
N TRP A 119 7.10 14.15 -4.29
CA TRP A 119 7.93 13.00 -3.96
C TRP A 119 8.55 13.11 -2.56
N HIS A 120 9.07 14.30 -2.22
CA HIS A 120 9.55 14.56 -0.87
C HIS A 120 8.46 14.28 0.17
N GLY A 121 7.25 14.82 -0.02
CA GLY A 121 6.10 14.57 0.85
C GLY A 121 5.70 13.10 0.92
N ARG A 122 5.79 12.38 -0.20
CA ARG A 122 5.52 10.93 -0.23
C ARG A 122 6.52 10.14 0.62
N MET A 123 7.81 10.48 0.52
CA MET A 123 8.85 9.85 1.34
C MET A 123 8.76 10.26 2.82
N PHE A 124 8.43 11.51 3.11
CA PHE A 124 8.18 11.98 4.46
C PHE A 124 7.03 11.21 5.14
N ALA A 125 5.97 10.90 4.39
CA ALA A 125 4.81 10.15 4.90
C ALA A 125 5.09 8.65 5.11
N CYS A 126 6.24 8.12 4.69
CA CYS A 126 6.54 6.72 4.95
C CYS A 126 6.83 6.49 6.45
N ARG A 127 6.49 5.28 6.94
CA ARG A 127 6.69 4.92 8.35
C ARG A 127 8.14 5.00 8.80
N GLY A 128 9.08 4.89 7.88
CA GLY A 128 10.51 4.98 8.18
C GLY A 128 10.97 6.38 8.58
N ILE A 129 10.21 7.41 8.28
CA ILE A 129 10.59 8.82 8.46
C ILE A 129 9.62 9.54 9.39
N GLY A 130 8.52 10.09 8.88
CA GLY A 130 7.66 11.02 9.62
C GLY A 130 7.02 10.45 10.88
N ALA A 131 6.77 9.15 10.93
CA ALA A 131 6.20 8.47 12.09
C ALA A 131 7.24 7.90 13.07
N SER A 132 8.53 7.87 12.69
CA SER A 132 9.57 7.16 13.45
C SER A 132 10.71 8.04 13.95
N LEU A 133 11.08 9.08 13.21
CA LEU A 133 12.25 9.89 13.56
C LEU A 133 11.93 10.97 14.60
N PRO A 134 12.85 11.22 15.55
CA PRO A 134 12.74 12.36 16.45
C PRO A 134 12.88 13.68 15.66
N PRO A 135 12.36 14.81 16.19
CA PRO A 135 12.30 16.08 15.44
C PRO A 135 13.63 16.58 14.85
N GLU A 136 14.73 16.38 15.59
CA GLU A 136 16.06 16.82 15.13
C GLU A 136 16.58 15.99 13.96
N GLU A 137 16.35 14.69 13.97
CA GLU A 137 16.74 13.79 12.88
C GLU A 137 15.84 13.99 11.68
N LEU A 138 14.54 14.21 11.91
CA LEU A 138 13.58 14.53 10.87
C LEU A 138 13.98 15.82 10.12
N ALA A 139 14.40 16.86 10.84
CA ALA A 139 14.88 18.10 10.22
C ALA A 139 16.17 17.90 9.40
N ARG A 140 17.06 17.02 9.86
CA ARG A 140 18.28 16.67 9.11
C ARG A 140 17.96 15.88 7.86
N TRP A 141 17.08 14.90 7.96
CA TRP A 141 16.61 14.12 6.83
C TRP A 141 15.91 15.00 5.80
N ASP A 142 15.00 15.89 6.22
CA ASP A 142 14.29 16.82 5.35
C ASP A 142 15.28 17.63 4.49
N LYS A 143 16.29 18.19 5.12
CA LYS A 143 17.33 18.98 4.42
C LYS A 143 18.13 18.13 3.43
N GLU A 144 18.56 16.93 3.82
CA GLU A 144 19.34 16.04 2.94
C GLU A 144 18.48 15.50 1.78
N HIS A 145 17.23 15.13 2.03
CA HIS A 145 16.35 14.64 0.96
C HIS A 145 16.00 15.74 -0.06
N ARG A 146 15.78 16.97 0.40
CA ARG A 146 15.61 18.13 -0.50
C ARG A 146 16.88 18.41 -1.32
N ALA A 147 18.05 18.27 -0.73
CA ALA A 147 19.32 18.41 -1.43
C ALA A 147 19.53 17.29 -2.47
N LEU A 148 19.17 16.05 -2.15
CA LEU A 148 19.18 14.90 -3.07
C LEU A 148 18.28 15.18 -4.30
N LEU A 149 17.12 15.77 -4.08
CA LEU A 149 16.18 16.08 -5.16
C LEU A 149 16.54 17.35 -5.96
N ALA A 150 17.50 18.15 -5.53
CA ALA A 150 17.87 19.37 -6.24
C ALA A 150 18.37 19.12 -7.67
N ASP A 151 19.02 17.96 -7.91
CA ASP A 151 19.53 17.56 -9.22
C ASP A 151 18.49 16.80 -10.08
N VAL A 152 17.31 16.47 -9.52
CA VAL A 152 16.21 15.86 -10.26
C VAL A 152 15.39 16.96 -10.95
N PRO A 153 14.84 16.76 -12.16
CA PRO A 153 13.92 17.73 -12.77
C PRO A 153 12.74 18.09 -11.86
N ASP A 154 12.15 19.29 -12.05
CA ASP A 154 11.02 19.73 -11.22
C ASP A 154 9.80 18.79 -11.35
N GLU A 155 9.60 18.27 -12.55
CA GLU A 155 8.62 17.21 -12.84
C GLU A 155 9.36 15.98 -13.36
N PHE A 156 9.06 14.83 -12.81
CA PHE A 156 9.69 13.56 -13.17
C PHE A 156 8.74 12.39 -12.91
N TYR A 157 9.14 11.24 -13.35
CA TYR A 157 8.39 10.01 -13.12
C TYR A 157 9.18 9.09 -12.20
N VAL A 158 8.48 8.40 -11.33
CA VAL A 158 9.03 7.31 -10.51
C VAL A 158 8.40 6.00 -10.96
N LYS A 159 9.24 5.02 -11.26
CA LYS A 159 8.78 3.70 -11.67
C LYS A 159 8.11 2.99 -10.51
N HIS A 160 6.88 2.55 -10.73
CA HIS A 160 6.08 1.78 -9.80
C HIS A 160 5.67 0.45 -10.41
N TYR A 161 5.28 -0.44 -9.56
CA TYR A 161 4.60 -1.68 -9.85
C TYR A 161 3.24 -1.65 -9.18
N ALA A 162 2.22 -2.08 -9.89
CA ALA A 162 0.88 -2.22 -9.34
C ALA A 162 0.35 -3.63 -9.57
N ALA A 163 -0.41 -4.13 -8.62
CA ALA A 163 -1.10 -5.39 -8.71
C ALA A 163 -2.54 -5.25 -8.22
N ILE A 164 -3.45 -5.96 -8.87
CA ILE A 164 -4.85 -6.06 -8.51
C ILE A 164 -5.26 -7.53 -8.45
N ALA A 165 -6.02 -7.90 -7.44
CA ALA A 165 -6.70 -9.16 -7.37
C ALA A 165 -8.16 -8.94 -7.01
N VAL A 166 -9.08 -9.61 -7.71
CA VAL A 166 -10.52 -9.55 -7.46
C VAL A 166 -11.00 -10.94 -7.11
N LEU A 167 -11.54 -11.06 -5.90
CA LEU A 167 -12.15 -12.28 -5.40
C LEU A 167 -13.67 -12.10 -5.38
N ARG A 168 -14.41 -13.06 -5.95
CA ARG A 168 -15.87 -13.10 -5.92
C ARG A 168 -16.35 -14.05 -4.85
N LYS A 169 -17.36 -13.66 -4.06
CA LYS A 169 -18.03 -14.54 -3.09
C LYS A 169 -18.70 -15.70 -3.82
N LYS A 170 -18.51 -16.92 -3.29
CA LYS A 170 -19.14 -18.15 -3.78
C LYS A 170 -20.62 -18.21 -3.47
#